data_b9b86e683c00d7b6190699a3d58f2fa2
#
_entry.id   b9b86e683c00d7b6190699a3d58f2fa2
#
_cell.length_a   1.000
_cell.length_b   1.000
_cell.length_c   1.000
_cell.angle_alpha   90.00
_cell.angle_beta   90.00
_cell.angle_gamma   90.00
#
_symmetry.space_group_name_H-M   'P 1'
#
loop_
_entity.id
_entity.type
_entity.pdbx_description
1 polymer ?
#
loop_
_entity_poly.entity_id
_entity_poly.type
_entity_poly.pdbx_seq_one_letter_code
_entity_poly.pdbx_strand_id
1 'polypeptide(L)'
;MSIISVYLGYIFIGLGLLSLSQKFLFLLLKLSSIILSSTSLRIFLFVILGLAIERLISLPTWYEEFWRLALVIILFLEALNILISFIFPNFIKKQTKFYEGQISLIARFVISLFFIILALGFLFRFYIGPVITSQDCNSDNKVEVYCIVKNPEDLALTPDNNYLIISEFGSIEPLGDVTPGKITLLDLNSKELINLPINYKDKEWGDEDCEMDEQGLLSPHGIDLVRRTDGRYQLAVVDHLGHESVEMFELTNRKNWELDWKGCTKPSNDKYLNDVSLRKDGSFYVSHMYDRDTGYLDFLLASFLKYNTGYVLLWEKNKGFTKVEGTEGAMPNGIAYDEEIDILYVVHNLGDQLVAVKPNENRLLAKIHLSGPDNLILKDKSVWVTTLDHEILDLILECGVEYITCNLPFSIYELDQFSLEQTQRISIKNSVFGLATVALPIEDKIWLGSFHSDRIATVQTN
;
A
#
# COMPACT_ATOMS: atom_id res chain seq x y z
N MET A 1 1.42 -6.06 -16.73
CA MET A 1 2.27 -4.91 -17.17
C MET A 1 1.53 -3.65 -16.79
N SER A 2 2.07 -2.80 -15.91
CA SER A 2 1.32 -1.60 -15.55
C SER A 2 1.03 -0.78 -16.82
N ILE A 3 -0.20 -0.31 -16.96
CA ILE A 3 -0.64 0.53 -18.09
C ILE A 3 0.31 1.72 -18.29
N ILE A 4 0.82 2.29 -17.21
CA ILE A 4 1.76 3.43 -17.21
C ILE A 4 3.09 3.03 -17.85
N SER A 5 3.65 1.86 -17.53
CA SER A 5 4.90 1.37 -18.13
C SER A 5 4.77 1.22 -19.64
N VAL A 6 3.62 0.75 -20.12
CA VAL A 6 3.31 0.65 -21.55
C VAL A 6 3.23 2.03 -22.21
N TYR A 7 2.51 2.99 -21.59
CA TYR A 7 2.43 4.36 -22.10
C TYR A 7 3.80 5.05 -22.15
N LEU A 8 4.62 4.90 -21.09
CA LEU A 8 5.98 5.44 -21.09
C LEU A 8 6.84 4.81 -22.20
N GLY A 9 6.73 3.51 -22.41
CA GLY A 9 7.39 2.84 -23.52
C GLY A 9 7.00 3.43 -24.87
N TYR A 10 5.72 3.64 -25.14
CA TYR A 10 5.26 4.27 -26.38
C TYR A 10 5.68 5.74 -26.51
N ILE A 11 5.70 6.51 -25.42
CA ILE A 11 6.21 7.88 -25.41
C ILE A 11 7.68 7.89 -25.81
N PHE A 12 8.51 7.03 -25.25
CA PHE A 12 9.92 6.94 -25.60
C PHE A 12 10.16 6.45 -27.04
N ILE A 13 9.32 5.55 -27.57
CA ILE A 13 9.35 5.21 -29.01
C ILE A 13 9.08 6.47 -29.85
N GLY A 14 8.03 7.21 -29.50
CA GLY A 14 7.68 8.45 -30.20
C GLY A 14 8.82 9.48 -30.16
N LEU A 15 9.43 9.71 -29.01
CA LEU A 15 10.59 10.57 -28.84
C LEU A 15 11.79 10.09 -29.67
N GLY A 16 12.04 8.78 -29.71
CA GLY A 16 13.08 8.17 -30.52
C GLY A 16 12.88 8.45 -32.02
N LEU A 17 11.69 8.20 -32.52
CA LEU A 17 11.37 8.48 -33.95
C LEU A 17 11.44 9.96 -34.27
N LEU A 18 10.92 10.83 -33.41
CA LEU A 18 10.97 12.28 -33.60
C LEU A 18 12.40 12.83 -33.56
N SER A 19 13.30 12.22 -32.77
CA SER A 19 14.70 12.66 -32.66
C SER A 19 15.53 12.43 -33.93
N LEU A 20 15.04 11.65 -34.88
CA LEU A 20 15.59 11.57 -36.24
C LEU A 20 15.37 12.85 -37.01
N SER A 21 14.37 13.67 -36.65
CA SER A 21 14.11 14.97 -37.25
C SER A 21 15.02 16.05 -36.70
N GLN A 22 15.79 16.68 -37.54
CA GLN A 22 16.63 17.84 -37.17
C GLN A 22 15.82 19.01 -36.62
N LYS A 23 14.60 19.22 -37.14
CA LYS A 23 13.70 20.29 -36.66
C LYS A 23 13.22 20.04 -35.23
N PHE A 24 12.91 18.79 -34.91
CA PHE A 24 12.47 18.40 -33.57
C PHE A 24 13.59 18.55 -32.55
N LEU A 25 14.78 18.04 -32.84
CA LEU A 25 15.94 18.21 -31.96
C LEU A 25 16.31 19.67 -31.76
N PHE A 26 16.24 20.49 -32.83
CA PHE A 26 16.45 21.92 -32.71
C PHE A 26 15.43 22.59 -31.79
N LEU A 27 14.15 22.19 -31.86
CA LEU A 27 13.11 22.67 -30.95
C LEU A 27 13.41 22.31 -29.50
N LEU A 28 13.78 21.05 -29.20
CA LEU A 28 14.15 20.61 -27.87
C LEU A 28 15.34 21.37 -27.31
N LEU A 29 16.39 21.57 -28.12
CA LEU A 29 17.58 22.30 -27.71
C LEU A 29 17.29 23.79 -27.48
N LYS A 30 16.40 24.38 -28.28
CA LYS A 30 15.92 25.74 -28.06
C LYS A 30 15.14 25.88 -26.76
N LEU A 31 14.25 24.93 -26.44
CA LEU A 31 13.53 24.89 -25.15
C LEU A 31 14.52 24.76 -24.00
N SER A 32 15.48 23.84 -24.08
CA SER A 32 16.54 23.67 -23.08
C SER A 32 17.35 24.98 -22.90
N SER A 33 17.70 25.67 -23.96
CA SER A 33 18.44 26.95 -23.87
C SER A 33 17.64 28.06 -23.19
N ILE A 34 16.33 28.13 -23.41
CA ILE A 34 15.42 29.08 -22.73
C ILE A 34 15.37 28.75 -21.21
N ILE A 35 15.23 27.49 -20.87
CA ILE A 35 15.22 27.00 -19.49
C ILE A 35 16.56 27.36 -18.81
N LEU A 36 17.67 27.03 -19.43
CA LEU A 36 19.00 27.28 -18.89
C LEU A 36 19.39 28.77 -18.87
N SER A 37 18.67 29.64 -19.55
CA SER A 37 18.91 31.12 -19.52
C SER A 37 18.34 31.77 -18.26
N SER A 38 17.29 31.17 -17.63
CA SER A 38 16.65 31.69 -16.42
C SER A 38 17.25 31.06 -15.15
N THR A 39 17.80 31.90 -14.27
CA THR A 39 18.37 31.43 -12.99
C THR A 39 17.32 30.76 -12.10
N SER A 40 16.12 31.35 -11.99
CA SER A 40 15.03 30.79 -11.18
C SER A 40 14.58 29.41 -11.70
N LEU A 41 14.48 29.26 -13.04
CA LEU A 41 14.06 28.01 -13.66
C LEU A 41 15.14 26.92 -13.52
N ARG A 42 16.43 27.29 -13.57
CA ARG A 42 17.53 26.36 -13.27
C ARG A 42 17.47 25.84 -11.83
N ILE A 43 17.27 26.74 -10.85
CA ILE A 43 17.13 26.34 -9.45
C ILE A 43 15.96 25.41 -9.29
N PHE A 44 14.79 25.76 -9.82
CA PHE A 44 13.59 24.95 -9.76
C PHE A 44 13.80 23.54 -10.34
N LEU A 45 14.37 23.45 -11.54
CA LEU A 45 14.66 22.17 -12.18
C LEU A 45 15.72 21.36 -11.42
N PHE A 46 16.76 22.01 -10.90
CA PHE A 46 17.77 21.33 -10.11
C PHE A 46 17.17 20.67 -8.84
N VAL A 47 16.26 21.37 -8.18
CA VAL A 47 15.54 20.83 -7.01
C VAL A 47 14.65 19.67 -7.42
N ILE A 48 13.85 19.81 -8.49
CA ILE A 48 12.98 18.72 -8.96
C ILE A 48 13.78 17.50 -9.37
N LEU A 49 14.89 17.66 -10.12
CA LEU A 49 15.76 16.55 -10.51
C LEU A 49 16.38 15.88 -9.29
N GLY A 50 16.79 16.66 -8.28
CA GLY A 50 17.30 16.14 -7.02
C GLY A 50 16.28 15.28 -6.27
N LEU A 51 15.04 15.77 -6.16
CA LEU A 51 13.94 15.03 -5.55
C LEU A 51 13.59 13.76 -6.34
N ALA A 52 13.57 13.84 -7.67
CA ALA A 52 13.29 12.68 -8.52
C ALA A 52 14.40 11.61 -8.42
N ILE A 53 15.67 12.01 -8.35
CA ILE A 53 16.79 11.09 -8.14
C ILE A 53 16.68 10.45 -6.75
N GLU A 54 16.45 11.24 -5.72
CA GLU A 54 16.29 10.75 -4.35
C GLU A 54 15.19 9.69 -4.27
N ARG A 55 14.02 9.94 -4.88
CA ARG A 55 12.92 8.98 -4.94
C ARG A 55 13.28 7.70 -5.68
N LEU A 56 14.00 7.78 -6.79
CA LEU A 56 14.40 6.59 -7.55
C LEU A 56 15.44 5.74 -6.83
N ILE A 57 16.38 6.35 -6.09
CA ILE A 57 17.43 5.62 -5.37
C ILE A 57 17.05 5.21 -3.95
N SER A 58 15.96 5.75 -3.40
CA SER A 58 15.44 5.34 -2.08
C SER A 58 14.98 3.89 -2.07
N LEU A 59 14.67 3.34 -3.25
CA LEU A 59 14.27 1.97 -3.43
C LEU A 59 15.44 1.00 -3.24
N PRO A 60 15.27 -0.09 -2.47
CA PRO A 60 16.38 -0.97 -2.11
C PRO A 60 17.11 -1.63 -3.28
N THR A 61 16.44 -1.79 -4.41
CA THR A 61 16.94 -2.52 -5.60
C THR A 61 16.92 -1.68 -6.87
N TRP A 62 16.91 -0.37 -6.74
CA TRP A 62 16.79 0.57 -7.86
C TRP A 62 17.76 0.32 -9.02
N TYR A 63 18.92 -0.24 -8.76
CA TYR A 63 19.95 -0.53 -9.76
C TYR A 63 19.75 -1.88 -10.49
N GLU A 64 18.83 -2.70 -10.04
CA GLU A 64 18.59 -4.04 -10.62
C GLU A 64 17.72 -3.93 -11.88
N GLU A 65 16.88 -2.89 -11.98
CA GLU A 65 16.08 -2.62 -13.16
C GLU A 65 16.79 -1.68 -14.14
N PHE A 66 17.00 -2.17 -15.36
CA PHE A 66 17.72 -1.44 -16.41
C PHE A 66 17.14 -0.05 -16.67
N TRP A 67 15.82 0.08 -16.78
CA TRP A 67 15.17 1.35 -17.07
C TRP A 67 15.34 2.36 -15.93
N ARG A 68 15.29 1.92 -14.69
CA ARG A 68 15.44 2.75 -13.50
C ARG A 68 16.87 3.25 -13.35
N LEU A 69 17.84 2.34 -13.51
CA LEU A 69 19.26 2.70 -13.54
C LEU A 69 19.56 3.72 -14.65
N ALA A 70 19.05 3.49 -15.86
CA ALA A 70 19.23 4.39 -16.98
C ALA A 70 18.60 5.78 -16.70
N LEU A 71 17.40 5.82 -16.11
CA LEU A 71 16.73 7.06 -15.73
C LEU A 71 17.50 7.84 -14.68
N VAL A 72 17.99 7.20 -13.63
CA VAL A 72 18.84 7.83 -12.59
C VAL A 72 20.10 8.44 -13.23
N ILE A 73 20.77 7.70 -14.13
CA ILE A 73 21.96 8.21 -14.83
C ILE A 73 21.62 9.46 -15.65
N ILE A 74 20.50 9.46 -16.37
CA ILE A 74 20.08 10.61 -17.19
C ILE A 74 19.79 11.82 -16.32
N LEU A 75 18.96 11.64 -15.27
CA LEU A 75 18.59 12.73 -14.36
C LEU A 75 19.81 13.30 -13.64
N PHE A 76 20.76 12.43 -13.28
CA PHE A 76 22.03 12.85 -12.67
C PHE A 76 22.88 13.68 -13.66
N LEU A 77 23.00 13.24 -14.92
CA LEU A 77 23.74 13.99 -15.95
C LEU A 77 23.10 15.35 -16.22
N GLU A 78 21.77 15.43 -16.25
CA GLU A 78 21.05 16.71 -16.39
C GLU A 78 21.22 17.62 -15.16
N ALA A 79 21.15 17.09 -13.96
CA ALA A 79 21.42 17.85 -12.73
C ALA A 79 22.87 18.38 -12.73
N LEU A 80 23.83 17.57 -13.15
CA LEU A 80 25.24 17.96 -13.31
C LEU A 80 25.40 19.06 -14.36
N ASN A 81 24.71 18.97 -15.50
CA ASN A 81 24.70 19.97 -16.54
C ASN A 81 24.18 21.34 -16.04
N ILE A 82 23.09 21.30 -15.26
CA ILE A 82 22.55 22.50 -14.59
C ILE A 82 23.57 23.07 -13.58
N LEU A 83 24.20 22.23 -12.77
CA LEU A 83 25.21 22.63 -11.79
C LEU A 83 26.41 23.31 -12.48
N ILE A 84 26.93 22.69 -13.55
CA ILE A 84 28.01 23.27 -14.38
C ILE A 84 27.59 24.62 -14.93
N SER A 85 26.34 24.81 -15.30
CA SER A 85 25.80 26.08 -15.80
C SER A 85 25.80 27.21 -14.75
N PHE A 86 25.74 26.87 -13.46
CA PHE A 86 25.91 27.86 -12.38
C PHE A 86 27.37 28.27 -12.21
N ILE A 87 28.28 27.31 -12.27
CA ILE A 87 29.72 27.54 -12.05
C ILE A 87 30.36 28.24 -13.24
N PHE A 88 29.94 27.87 -14.46
CA PHE A 88 30.50 28.35 -15.72
C PHE A 88 29.42 28.93 -16.67
N PRO A 89 28.88 30.13 -16.43
CA PRO A 89 27.79 30.71 -17.20
C PRO A 89 28.09 30.81 -18.72
N ASN A 90 29.37 30.99 -19.10
CA ASN A 90 29.79 31.05 -20.51
C ASN A 90 29.77 29.68 -21.20
N PHE A 91 29.70 28.58 -20.45
CA PHE A 91 29.60 27.23 -21.00
C PHE A 91 28.26 27.04 -21.75
N ILE A 92 27.16 27.57 -21.20
CA ILE A 92 25.84 27.54 -21.83
C ILE A 92 25.86 28.28 -23.18
N LYS A 93 26.46 29.49 -23.23
CA LYS A 93 26.58 30.25 -24.48
C LYS A 93 27.40 29.53 -25.55
N LYS A 94 28.34 28.69 -25.12
CA LYS A 94 29.16 27.88 -26.02
C LYS A 94 28.41 26.63 -26.49
N GLN A 95 27.61 26.00 -25.59
CA GLN A 95 26.71 24.90 -25.93
C GLN A 95 25.64 25.34 -26.96
N THR A 96 24.93 26.44 -26.71
CA THR A 96 23.90 26.94 -27.64
C THR A 96 24.45 27.24 -29.02
N LYS A 97 25.66 27.87 -29.14
CA LYS A 97 26.33 28.06 -30.41
C LYS A 97 26.75 26.75 -31.12
N PHE A 98 27.14 25.74 -30.36
CA PHE A 98 27.47 24.40 -30.90
C PHE A 98 26.24 23.74 -31.53
N TYR A 99 25.07 23.96 -30.95
CA TYR A 99 23.80 23.39 -31.40
C TYR A 99 23.10 24.16 -32.52
N GLU A 100 23.52 25.40 -32.81
CA GLU A 100 23.07 26.15 -34.00
C GLU A 100 23.58 25.55 -35.33
N GLY A 101 24.53 24.60 -35.24
CA GLY A 101 25.02 23.80 -36.35
C GLY A 101 24.10 22.63 -36.75
N GLN A 102 24.39 22.06 -37.93
CA GLN A 102 23.69 20.83 -38.36
C GLN A 102 24.07 19.65 -37.48
N ILE A 103 23.08 19.09 -36.75
CA ILE A 103 23.25 17.82 -35.99
C ILE A 103 23.45 16.70 -37.02
N SER A 104 24.58 16.00 -36.94
CA SER A 104 24.90 14.93 -37.88
C SER A 104 23.83 13.80 -37.84
N LEU A 105 23.64 13.13 -38.95
CA LEU A 105 22.73 12.00 -39.04
C LEU A 105 23.06 10.91 -37.99
N ILE A 106 24.36 10.66 -37.79
CA ILE A 106 24.86 9.70 -36.81
C ILE A 106 24.43 10.10 -35.40
N ALA A 107 24.59 11.35 -34.99
CA ALA A 107 24.18 11.84 -33.70
C ALA A 107 22.67 11.69 -33.46
N ARG A 108 21.86 12.01 -34.48
CA ARG A 108 20.40 11.82 -34.43
C ARG A 108 20.02 10.34 -34.27
N PHE A 109 20.72 9.47 -34.98
CA PHE A 109 20.51 8.04 -34.89
C PHE A 109 20.86 7.49 -33.48
N VAL A 110 21.97 7.95 -32.90
CA VAL A 110 22.38 7.56 -31.52
C VAL A 110 21.35 8.01 -30.49
N ILE A 111 20.84 9.25 -30.60
CA ILE A 111 19.79 9.77 -29.72
C ILE A 111 18.48 8.95 -29.88
N SER A 112 18.11 8.64 -31.11
CA SER A 112 16.94 7.80 -31.40
C SER A 112 17.08 6.42 -30.81
N LEU A 113 18.22 5.80 -31.02
CA LEU A 113 18.52 4.46 -30.48
C LEU A 113 18.46 4.45 -28.92
N PHE A 114 18.98 5.50 -28.29
CA PHE A 114 18.91 5.67 -26.85
C PHE A 114 17.46 5.66 -26.33
N PHE A 115 16.57 6.46 -26.92
CA PHE A 115 15.15 6.47 -26.53
C PHE A 115 14.45 5.14 -26.82
N ILE A 116 14.83 4.44 -27.89
CA ILE A 116 14.28 3.11 -28.20
C ILE A 116 14.74 2.06 -27.18
N ILE A 117 15.99 2.11 -26.75
CA ILE A 117 16.50 1.22 -25.70
C ILE A 117 15.75 1.47 -24.38
N LEU A 118 15.52 2.74 -24.01
CA LEU A 118 14.68 3.07 -22.86
C LEU A 118 13.26 2.52 -23.00
N ALA A 119 12.64 2.72 -24.17
CA ALA A 119 11.31 2.20 -24.46
C ALA A 119 11.23 0.69 -24.29
N LEU A 120 12.22 -0.04 -24.80
CA LEU A 120 12.31 -1.48 -24.62
C LEU A 120 12.50 -1.87 -23.16
N GLY A 121 13.27 -1.10 -22.39
CA GLY A 121 13.42 -1.30 -20.93
C GLY A 121 12.08 -1.18 -20.19
N PHE A 122 11.24 -0.20 -20.55
CA PHE A 122 9.88 -0.06 -20.01
C PHE A 122 8.93 -1.15 -20.47
N LEU A 123 8.99 -1.54 -21.75
CA LEU A 123 8.07 -2.55 -22.31
C LEU A 123 8.40 -3.97 -21.90
N PHE A 124 9.68 -4.30 -21.76
CA PHE A 124 10.13 -5.68 -21.49
C PHE A 124 10.74 -5.86 -20.09
N ARG A 125 10.85 -4.81 -19.30
CA ARG A 125 11.39 -4.85 -17.93
C ARG A 125 12.69 -5.65 -17.84
N PHE A 126 13.73 -5.19 -18.48
CA PHE A 126 15.03 -5.81 -18.38
C PHE A 126 15.61 -5.62 -16.97
N TYR A 127 16.01 -6.74 -16.35
CA TYR A 127 16.72 -6.75 -15.06
C TYR A 127 18.20 -6.96 -15.27
N ILE A 128 19.01 -6.27 -14.45
CA ILE A 128 20.47 -6.47 -14.39
C ILE A 128 20.83 -7.38 -13.22
N GLY A 129 19.99 -7.37 -12.18
CA GLY A 129 20.12 -8.18 -10.97
C GLY A 129 19.35 -9.50 -11.04
N PRO A 130 19.33 -10.26 -9.93
CA PRO A 130 18.61 -11.51 -9.85
C PRO A 130 17.10 -11.25 -9.99
N VAL A 131 16.47 -11.98 -10.91
CA VAL A 131 15.02 -11.96 -11.09
C VAL A 131 14.41 -13.01 -10.17
N ILE A 132 13.51 -12.56 -9.27
CA ILE A 132 12.74 -13.46 -8.44
C ILE A 132 11.42 -13.75 -9.17
N THR A 133 11.25 -15.01 -9.52
CA THR A 133 9.97 -15.47 -10.08
C THR A 133 9.11 -16.00 -8.94
N SER A 134 7.94 -15.38 -8.76
CA SER A 134 6.93 -15.81 -7.80
C SER A 134 5.80 -16.62 -8.42
N GLN A 135 5.95 -17.03 -9.68
CA GLN A 135 4.91 -17.81 -10.39
C GLN A 135 4.71 -19.21 -9.80
N ASP A 136 5.79 -19.79 -9.25
CA ASP A 136 5.71 -21.09 -8.59
C ASP A 136 5.49 -20.92 -7.08
N CYS A 137 4.73 -21.84 -6.48
CA CYS A 137 4.49 -21.85 -5.04
C CYS A 137 5.68 -22.50 -4.29
N ASN A 138 6.83 -21.88 -4.40
CA ASN A 138 8.05 -22.33 -3.71
C ASN A 138 8.44 -21.32 -2.64
N SER A 139 8.64 -21.81 -1.42
CA SER A 139 9.25 -21.03 -0.34
C SER A 139 10.70 -20.68 -0.65
N ASP A 140 11.18 -19.58 -0.11
CA ASP A 140 12.60 -19.22 -0.15
C ASP A 140 13.25 -19.35 1.25
N ASN A 141 14.47 -18.86 1.39
CA ASN A 141 15.18 -18.89 2.68
C ASN A 141 14.74 -17.81 3.68
N LYS A 142 13.78 -16.96 3.32
CA LYS A 142 13.29 -15.84 4.13
C LYS A 142 11.87 -16.07 4.58
N VAL A 143 11.04 -16.64 3.70
CA VAL A 143 9.61 -16.86 3.94
C VAL A 143 9.19 -18.27 3.53
N GLU A 144 8.30 -18.86 4.31
CA GLU A 144 7.56 -20.04 3.94
C GLU A 144 6.20 -19.61 3.39
N VAL A 145 5.80 -20.07 2.19
CA VAL A 145 4.56 -19.64 1.54
C VAL A 145 3.57 -20.79 1.35
N TYR A 146 2.27 -20.44 1.42
CA TYR A 146 1.14 -21.34 1.20
C TYR A 146 0.20 -20.69 0.19
N CYS A 147 0.18 -21.18 -1.07
CA CYS A 147 -0.55 -20.60 -2.20
C CYS A 147 -1.95 -21.20 -2.31
N ILE A 148 -2.76 -20.91 -1.35
CA ILE A 148 -4.10 -21.51 -1.16
C ILE A 148 -5.20 -20.45 -0.99
N VAL A 149 -4.84 -19.18 -0.97
CA VAL A 149 -5.72 -18.01 -0.75
C VAL A 149 -5.63 -17.05 -1.91
N LYS A 150 -6.49 -16.04 -1.93
CA LYS A 150 -6.42 -14.93 -2.88
C LYS A 150 -6.52 -13.60 -2.12
N ASN A 151 -5.52 -12.76 -2.27
CA ASN A 151 -5.45 -11.44 -1.63
C ASN A 151 -5.78 -11.49 -0.12
N PRO A 152 -5.02 -12.28 0.68
CA PRO A 152 -5.23 -12.37 2.13
C PRO A 152 -4.82 -11.06 2.80
N GLU A 153 -5.75 -10.13 2.89
CA GLU A 153 -5.46 -8.76 3.30
C GLU A 153 -5.28 -8.64 4.81
N ASP A 154 -6.16 -9.28 5.59
CA ASP A 154 -6.11 -9.19 7.05
C ASP A 154 -6.36 -10.55 7.72
N LEU A 155 -5.90 -10.70 8.97
CA LEU A 155 -5.80 -11.96 9.69
C LEU A 155 -6.28 -11.82 11.13
N ALA A 156 -7.11 -12.77 11.58
CA ALA A 156 -7.50 -12.89 12.97
C ALA A 156 -7.39 -14.35 13.46
N LEU A 157 -7.03 -14.54 14.74
CA LEU A 157 -6.89 -15.88 15.33
C LEU A 157 -8.22 -16.32 15.96
N THR A 158 -8.64 -17.57 15.75
CA THR A 158 -9.80 -18.12 16.45
C THR A 158 -9.55 -18.25 17.95
N PRO A 159 -10.60 -18.25 18.80
CA PRO A 159 -10.45 -18.28 20.24
C PRO A 159 -9.75 -19.53 20.81
N ASP A 160 -9.71 -20.61 20.05
CA ASP A 160 -9.02 -21.86 20.41
C ASP A 160 -7.56 -21.91 19.91
N ASN A 161 -7.10 -20.87 19.23
CA ASN A 161 -5.77 -20.73 18.63
C ASN A 161 -5.41 -21.82 17.60
N ASN A 162 -6.40 -22.52 17.04
CA ASN A 162 -6.16 -23.60 16.08
C ASN A 162 -6.33 -23.16 14.64
N TYR A 163 -7.03 -22.05 14.40
CA TYR A 163 -7.35 -21.59 13.04
C TYR A 163 -7.07 -20.11 12.88
N LEU A 164 -6.69 -19.75 11.67
CA LEU A 164 -6.53 -18.37 11.22
C LEU A 164 -7.75 -17.99 10.38
N ILE A 165 -8.45 -16.93 10.77
CA ILE A 165 -9.49 -16.29 9.96
C ILE A 165 -8.76 -15.37 8.98
N ILE A 166 -9.08 -15.49 7.70
CA ILE A 166 -8.44 -14.76 6.63
C ILE A 166 -9.50 -13.94 5.90
N SER A 167 -9.29 -12.64 5.81
CA SER A 167 -9.99 -11.73 4.91
C SER A 167 -9.37 -11.83 3.53
N GLU A 168 -10.02 -12.52 2.59
CA GLU A 168 -9.60 -12.61 1.20
C GLU A 168 -10.24 -11.47 0.40
N PHE A 169 -9.50 -10.38 0.21
CA PHE A 169 -9.97 -9.18 -0.48
C PHE A 169 -10.23 -9.44 -1.96
N GLY A 170 -11.39 -9.01 -2.45
CA GLY A 170 -11.77 -9.25 -3.84
C GLY A 170 -11.05 -8.35 -4.84
N SER A 171 -10.96 -7.06 -4.53
CA SER A 171 -10.32 -6.06 -5.40
C SER A 171 -8.83 -5.95 -5.12
N ILE A 172 -8.05 -5.71 -6.19
CA ILE A 172 -6.61 -5.45 -6.09
C ILE A 172 -6.32 -3.95 -6.09
N GLU A 173 -7.16 -3.16 -6.77
CA GLU A 173 -6.97 -1.71 -6.92
C GLU A 173 -7.88 -0.94 -5.96
N PRO A 174 -7.33 -0.10 -5.06
CA PRO A 174 -8.13 0.69 -4.11
C PRO A 174 -9.15 1.63 -4.77
N LEU A 175 -8.84 2.10 -6.00
CA LEU A 175 -9.71 2.99 -6.80
C LEU A 175 -10.40 2.26 -7.97
N GLY A 176 -10.28 0.94 -8.03
CA GLY A 176 -10.86 0.10 -9.10
C GLY A 176 -12.27 -0.38 -8.78
N ASP A 177 -12.80 -1.20 -9.67
CA ASP A 177 -14.09 -1.87 -9.47
C ASP A 177 -14.00 -2.88 -8.34
N VAL A 178 -14.97 -2.84 -7.43
CA VAL A 178 -15.07 -3.79 -6.31
C VAL A 178 -15.53 -5.16 -6.84
N THR A 179 -14.78 -6.19 -6.52
CA THR A 179 -15.14 -7.58 -6.85
C THR A 179 -15.34 -8.40 -5.58
N PRO A 180 -16.22 -9.43 -5.61
CA PRO A 180 -16.41 -10.28 -4.45
C PRO A 180 -15.13 -11.00 -4.01
N GLY A 181 -14.92 -11.00 -2.71
CA GLY A 181 -13.95 -11.80 -1.98
C GLY A 181 -14.64 -12.83 -1.08
N LYS A 182 -14.00 -13.21 0.00
CA LYS A 182 -14.57 -14.16 0.98
C LYS A 182 -13.80 -14.16 2.30
N ILE A 183 -14.40 -14.74 3.32
CA ILE A 183 -13.73 -15.05 4.58
C ILE A 183 -13.50 -16.56 4.66
N THR A 184 -12.28 -16.96 4.96
CA THR A 184 -11.88 -18.37 5.06
C THR A 184 -11.18 -18.68 6.37
N LEU A 185 -11.09 -19.96 6.72
CA LEU A 185 -10.27 -20.46 7.83
C LEU A 185 -9.09 -21.25 7.28
N LEU A 186 -7.92 -21.03 7.85
CA LEU A 186 -6.75 -21.88 7.67
C LEU A 186 -6.52 -22.68 8.97
N ASP A 187 -6.53 -24.01 8.89
CA ASP A 187 -6.09 -24.86 9.98
C ASP A 187 -4.57 -24.71 10.17
N LEU A 188 -4.16 -24.26 11.36
CA LEU A 188 -2.75 -23.98 11.65
C LEU A 188 -1.90 -25.26 11.75
N ASN A 189 -2.51 -26.43 11.95
CA ASN A 189 -1.80 -27.71 12.01
C ASN A 189 -1.66 -28.36 10.64
N SER A 190 -2.81 -28.57 9.94
CA SER A 190 -2.82 -29.24 8.64
C SER A 190 -2.43 -28.33 7.47
N LYS A 191 -2.51 -27.02 7.63
CA LYS A 191 -2.34 -26.01 6.59
C LYS A 191 -3.38 -26.09 5.46
N GLU A 192 -4.54 -26.68 5.76
CA GLU A 192 -5.65 -26.78 4.82
C GLU A 192 -6.64 -25.63 5.03
N LEU A 193 -7.17 -25.11 3.91
CA LEU A 193 -8.27 -24.14 3.96
C LEU A 193 -9.58 -24.86 4.25
N ILE A 194 -10.33 -24.27 5.16
CA ILE A 194 -11.67 -24.70 5.54
C ILE A 194 -12.64 -23.58 5.14
N ASN A 195 -13.72 -23.95 4.46
CA ASN A 195 -14.78 -23.00 4.18
C ASN A 195 -15.47 -22.60 5.48
N LEU A 196 -15.65 -21.29 5.68
CA LEU A 196 -16.36 -20.74 6.83
C LEU A 196 -17.79 -20.37 6.39
N PRO A 197 -18.80 -21.23 6.69
CA PRO A 197 -20.15 -20.97 6.24
C PRO A 197 -20.74 -19.77 6.95
N ILE A 198 -21.45 -18.92 6.19
CA ILE A 198 -22.20 -17.78 6.70
C ILE A 198 -23.67 -18.16 6.78
N ASN A 199 -24.24 -18.05 7.99
CA ASN A 199 -25.63 -18.25 8.24
C ASN A 199 -26.32 -16.91 8.48
N TYR A 200 -27.46 -16.72 7.85
CA TYR A 200 -28.30 -15.53 8.07
C TYR A 200 -29.22 -15.80 9.25
N LYS A 201 -29.08 -15.03 10.32
CA LYS A 201 -29.87 -15.10 11.55
C LYS A 201 -30.66 -13.82 11.76
N ASP A 202 -31.49 -13.82 12.81
CA ASP A 202 -32.16 -12.61 13.23
C ASP A 202 -31.15 -11.52 13.55
N LYS A 203 -31.39 -10.34 12.98
CA LYS A 203 -30.56 -9.15 13.15
C LYS A 203 -30.66 -8.65 14.59
N GLU A 204 -29.53 -8.60 15.28
CA GLU A 204 -29.42 -8.16 16.67
C GLU A 204 -28.47 -6.97 16.84
N TRP A 205 -27.45 -6.89 15.95
CA TRP A 205 -26.39 -5.92 16.00
C TRP A 205 -26.51 -4.93 14.83
N GLY A 206 -25.78 -3.83 14.94
CA GLY A 206 -25.78 -2.83 13.85
C GLY A 206 -27.00 -1.90 13.83
N ASP A 207 -27.18 -1.24 12.70
CA ASP A 207 -28.24 -0.27 12.44
C ASP A 207 -29.47 -0.97 11.83
N GLU A 208 -30.68 -0.47 12.13
CA GLU A 208 -31.94 -1.13 11.70
C GLU A 208 -32.12 -1.16 10.18
N ASP A 209 -31.63 -0.14 9.49
CA ASP A 209 -31.74 0.05 8.04
C ASP A 209 -30.56 -0.50 7.23
N CYS A 210 -29.53 -1.08 7.88
CA CYS A 210 -28.43 -1.72 7.20
C CYS A 210 -28.77 -3.19 6.91
N GLU A 211 -28.66 -3.59 5.66
CA GLU A 211 -28.86 -4.96 5.20
C GLU A 211 -27.64 -5.42 4.41
N MET A 212 -27.30 -6.70 4.51
CA MET A 212 -26.27 -7.32 3.71
C MET A 212 -26.71 -7.41 2.24
N ASP A 213 -25.73 -7.55 1.34
CA ASP A 213 -25.98 -7.82 -0.08
C ASP A 213 -26.96 -8.99 -0.26
N GLU A 214 -27.91 -8.85 -1.22
CA GLU A 214 -28.98 -9.84 -1.46
C GLU A 214 -28.42 -11.25 -1.80
N GLN A 215 -27.23 -11.36 -2.35
CA GLN A 215 -26.56 -12.61 -2.68
C GLN A 215 -25.69 -13.13 -1.53
N GLY A 216 -25.55 -12.34 -0.45
CA GLY A 216 -24.67 -12.66 0.66
C GLY A 216 -23.18 -12.66 0.31
N LEU A 217 -22.81 -11.88 -0.69
CA LEU A 217 -21.44 -11.69 -1.11
C LEU A 217 -20.78 -10.62 -0.27
N LEU A 218 -19.47 -10.69 -0.13
CA LEU A 218 -18.60 -9.74 0.56
C LEU A 218 -17.42 -9.36 -0.32
N SER A 219 -16.89 -8.18 -0.11
CA SER A 219 -15.51 -7.80 -0.49
C SER A 219 -14.79 -7.37 0.79
N PRO A 220 -14.38 -8.35 1.63
CA PRO A 220 -13.87 -8.08 2.96
C PRO A 220 -12.50 -7.45 2.91
N HIS A 221 -12.25 -6.48 3.81
CA HIS A 221 -10.98 -5.79 4.01
C HIS A 221 -10.47 -6.05 5.42
N GLY A 222 -10.31 -5.02 6.27
CA GLY A 222 -9.91 -5.19 7.66
C GLY A 222 -10.92 -5.97 8.49
N ILE A 223 -10.44 -6.79 9.41
CA ILE A 223 -11.26 -7.62 10.31
C ILE A 223 -10.76 -7.55 11.74
N ASP A 224 -11.67 -7.63 12.71
CA ASP A 224 -11.32 -7.81 14.11
C ASP A 224 -12.26 -8.77 14.83
N LEU A 225 -11.70 -9.54 15.75
CA LEU A 225 -12.43 -10.54 16.54
C LEU A 225 -12.29 -10.27 18.02
N VAL A 226 -13.41 -10.01 18.70
CA VAL A 226 -13.43 -9.79 20.14
C VAL A 226 -14.42 -10.70 20.86
N ARG A 227 -14.11 -11.07 22.11
CA ARG A 227 -15.09 -11.65 23.02
C ARG A 227 -15.85 -10.53 23.71
N ARG A 228 -17.14 -10.40 23.40
CA ARG A 228 -18.05 -9.41 24.00
C ARG A 228 -18.27 -9.66 25.49
N THR A 229 -18.79 -8.64 26.16
CA THR A 229 -19.19 -8.73 27.59
C THR A 229 -20.30 -9.72 27.84
N ASP A 230 -21.13 -10.05 26.85
CA ASP A 230 -22.17 -11.08 26.90
C ASP A 230 -21.61 -12.51 26.67
N GLY A 231 -20.29 -12.63 26.43
CA GLY A 231 -19.58 -13.90 26.26
C GLY A 231 -19.54 -14.42 24.83
N ARG A 232 -20.27 -13.82 23.89
CA ARG A 232 -20.25 -14.17 22.46
C ARG A 232 -19.00 -13.63 21.80
N TYR A 233 -18.57 -14.26 20.69
CA TYR A 233 -17.47 -13.77 19.87
C TYR A 233 -18.04 -12.99 18.70
N GLN A 234 -17.66 -11.71 18.57
CA GLN A 234 -18.03 -10.86 17.47
C GLN A 234 -16.84 -10.71 16.53
N LEU A 235 -17.06 -11.05 15.25
CA LEU A 235 -16.19 -10.70 14.15
C LEU A 235 -16.80 -9.48 13.45
N ALA A 236 -16.05 -8.38 13.34
CA ALA A 236 -16.37 -7.25 12.47
C ALA A 236 -15.57 -7.37 11.18
N VAL A 237 -16.17 -6.97 10.08
CA VAL A 237 -15.58 -7.04 8.74
C VAL A 237 -15.90 -5.74 8.02
N VAL A 238 -14.90 -5.01 7.59
CA VAL A 238 -15.08 -3.91 6.63
C VAL A 238 -15.42 -4.53 5.28
N ASP A 239 -16.53 -4.10 4.69
CA ASP A 239 -17.00 -4.59 3.40
C ASP A 239 -17.21 -3.45 2.40
N HIS A 240 -16.71 -3.65 1.18
CA HIS A 240 -16.81 -2.66 0.09
C HIS A 240 -17.85 -3.02 -0.97
N LEU A 241 -18.47 -4.20 -0.88
CA LEU A 241 -19.39 -4.67 -1.93
C LEU A 241 -20.70 -3.89 -1.90
N GLY A 242 -21.04 -3.30 -3.04
CA GLY A 242 -22.26 -2.51 -3.19
C GLY A 242 -22.21 -1.13 -2.48
N HIS A 243 -21.82 -1.08 -1.23
CA HIS A 243 -21.62 0.14 -0.42
C HIS A 243 -20.62 -0.14 0.71
N GLU A 244 -20.06 0.92 1.28
CA GLU A 244 -19.22 0.78 2.46
C GLU A 244 -20.05 0.36 3.67
N SER A 245 -19.61 -0.69 4.34
CA SER A 245 -20.24 -1.15 5.58
C SER A 245 -19.23 -1.76 6.54
N VAL A 246 -19.66 -1.94 7.78
CA VAL A 246 -19.04 -2.86 8.73
C VAL A 246 -20.04 -3.95 9.03
N GLU A 247 -19.77 -5.13 8.51
CA GLU A 247 -20.56 -6.34 8.72
C GLU A 247 -20.22 -6.98 10.06
N MET A 248 -21.23 -7.46 10.77
CA MET A 248 -21.08 -8.02 12.11
C MET A 248 -21.55 -9.47 12.16
N PHE A 249 -20.65 -10.35 12.53
CA PHE A 249 -20.91 -11.77 12.63
C PHE A 249 -20.67 -12.27 14.05
N GLU A 250 -21.49 -13.19 14.51
CA GLU A 250 -21.19 -14.02 15.68
C GLU A 250 -20.40 -15.25 15.20
N LEU A 251 -19.16 -15.39 15.66
CA LEU A 251 -18.35 -16.59 15.42
C LEU A 251 -18.76 -17.67 16.41
N THR A 252 -19.29 -18.76 15.90
CA THR A 252 -19.81 -19.88 16.71
C THR A 252 -19.09 -21.18 16.38
N ASN A 253 -18.88 -22.03 17.40
CA ASN A 253 -18.33 -23.38 17.22
C ASN A 253 -19.35 -24.41 17.73
N ARG A 254 -20.22 -24.91 16.83
CA ARG A 254 -21.21 -25.95 17.19
C ARG A 254 -20.65 -27.37 16.96
N LYS A 255 -20.25 -27.67 15.74
CA LYS A 255 -19.46 -28.83 15.30
C LYS A 255 -18.19 -28.40 14.60
N ASN A 256 -18.29 -27.32 13.87
CA ASN A 256 -17.22 -26.61 13.20
C ASN A 256 -17.45 -25.12 13.43
N TRP A 257 -16.45 -24.29 13.10
CA TRP A 257 -16.59 -22.86 13.11
C TRP A 257 -17.56 -22.40 12.00
N GLU A 258 -18.46 -21.50 12.35
CA GLU A 258 -19.48 -20.90 11.49
C GLU A 258 -19.63 -19.40 11.81
N LEU A 259 -20.03 -18.60 10.84
CA LEU A 259 -20.40 -17.21 11.00
C LEU A 259 -21.93 -17.07 10.97
N ASP A 260 -22.51 -16.58 12.04
CA ASP A 260 -23.92 -16.16 12.07
C ASP A 260 -23.96 -14.64 11.87
N TRP A 261 -24.42 -14.16 10.70
CA TRP A 261 -24.58 -12.74 10.46
C TRP A 261 -25.61 -12.13 11.42
N LYS A 262 -25.25 -11.03 12.06
CA LYS A 262 -26.06 -10.38 13.11
C LYS A 262 -26.47 -8.95 12.78
N GLY A 263 -25.98 -8.37 11.69
CA GLY A 263 -26.27 -7.03 11.26
C GLY A 263 -25.07 -6.31 10.70
N CYS A 264 -25.26 -5.08 10.31
CA CYS A 264 -24.23 -4.20 9.78
C CYS A 264 -24.48 -2.74 10.12
N THR A 265 -23.52 -1.89 9.77
CA THR A 265 -23.66 -0.43 9.84
C THR A 265 -23.07 0.21 8.58
N LYS A 266 -23.61 1.35 8.20
CA LYS A 266 -23.19 2.10 7.00
C LYS A 266 -22.76 3.50 7.39
N PRO A 267 -21.53 3.93 7.10
CA PRO A 267 -21.17 5.34 7.19
C PRO A 267 -21.86 6.15 6.09
N SER A 268 -21.61 7.45 6.01
CA SER A 268 -22.04 8.25 4.86
C SER A 268 -21.37 7.76 3.57
N ASN A 269 -22.08 7.88 2.44
CA ASN A 269 -21.69 7.29 1.14
C ASN A 269 -20.37 7.82 0.55
N ASP A 270 -19.86 8.92 1.08
CA ASP A 270 -18.59 9.52 0.68
C ASP A 270 -17.36 8.84 1.31
N LYS A 271 -17.55 7.93 2.26
CA LYS A 271 -16.46 7.31 3.00
C LYS A 271 -15.91 6.06 2.29
N TYR A 272 -14.59 5.88 2.35
CA TYR A 272 -13.91 4.62 2.04
C TYR A 272 -13.24 4.13 3.33
N LEU A 273 -13.71 2.99 3.83
CA LEU A 273 -13.21 2.37 5.05
C LEU A 273 -11.98 1.51 4.75
N ASN A 274 -11.22 1.13 5.80
CA ASN A 274 -10.09 0.22 5.62
C ASN A 274 -10.06 -0.84 6.73
N ASP A 275 -9.85 -0.46 7.98
CA ASP A 275 -9.65 -1.38 9.08
C ASP A 275 -10.60 -1.07 10.24
N VAL A 276 -10.89 -2.07 11.06
CA VAL A 276 -11.83 -2.01 12.17
C VAL A 276 -11.23 -2.55 13.46
N SER A 277 -11.54 -1.92 14.60
CA SER A 277 -11.15 -2.42 15.92
C SER A 277 -12.34 -2.41 16.88
N LEU A 278 -12.72 -3.58 17.35
CA LEU A 278 -13.89 -3.83 18.20
C LEU A 278 -13.64 -3.48 19.66
N ARG A 279 -14.72 -3.09 20.34
CA ARG A 279 -14.80 -2.98 21.80
C ARG A 279 -15.66 -4.12 22.37
N LYS A 280 -15.43 -4.48 23.61
CA LYS A 280 -16.16 -5.57 24.30
C LYS A 280 -17.67 -5.32 24.43
N ASP A 281 -18.13 -4.07 24.34
CA ASP A 281 -19.55 -3.71 24.34
C ASP A 281 -20.21 -3.86 22.95
N GLY A 282 -19.42 -4.14 21.91
CA GLY A 282 -19.86 -4.30 20.53
C GLY A 282 -19.83 -3.04 19.70
N SER A 283 -19.47 -1.89 20.27
CA SER A 283 -19.07 -0.71 19.52
C SER A 283 -17.68 -0.92 18.89
N PHE A 284 -17.28 -0.08 17.96
CA PHE A 284 -16.00 -0.23 17.28
C PHE A 284 -15.47 1.08 16.74
N TYR A 285 -14.17 1.12 16.55
CA TYR A 285 -13.48 2.10 15.74
C TYR A 285 -13.31 1.56 14.32
N VAL A 286 -13.37 2.45 13.32
CA VAL A 286 -13.11 2.11 11.91
C VAL A 286 -12.35 3.25 11.25
N SER A 287 -11.31 2.93 10.50
CA SER A 287 -10.54 3.93 9.76
C SER A 287 -11.28 4.33 8.48
N HIS A 288 -11.45 5.63 8.27
CA HIS A 288 -11.83 6.25 7.01
C HIS A 288 -10.57 6.75 6.33
N MET A 289 -10.20 6.11 5.24
CA MET A 289 -8.93 6.30 4.57
C MET A 289 -8.90 7.54 3.68
N TYR A 290 -9.93 7.72 2.87
CA TYR A 290 -10.14 8.85 1.95
C TYR A 290 -11.60 8.89 1.46
N ASP A 291 -12.02 10.00 0.87
CA ASP A 291 -13.36 10.10 0.26
C ASP A 291 -13.43 9.31 -1.06
N ARG A 292 -14.55 8.62 -1.32
CA ARG A 292 -14.73 7.71 -2.47
C ARG A 292 -14.59 8.37 -3.85
N ASP A 293 -14.73 9.67 -3.94
CA ASP A 293 -14.53 10.45 -5.16
C ASP A 293 -13.05 10.87 -5.37
N THR A 294 -12.14 10.44 -4.49
CA THR A 294 -10.71 10.70 -4.60
C THR A 294 -10.14 10.09 -5.88
N GLY A 295 -9.53 10.94 -6.71
CA GLY A 295 -8.92 10.52 -7.96
C GLY A 295 -7.42 10.18 -7.81
N TYR A 296 -6.84 9.57 -8.83
CA TYR A 296 -5.40 9.23 -8.86
C TYR A 296 -4.48 10.45 -8.64
N LEU A 297 -4.87 11.64 -9.12
CA LEU A 297 -4.09 12.87 -8.91
C LEU A 297 -4.08 13.27 -7.45
N ASP A 298 -5.22 13.16 -6.75
CA ASP A 298 -5.33 13.49 -5.34
C ASP A 298 -4.51 12.51 -4.50
N PHE A 299 -4.53 11.23 -4.84
CA PHE A 299 -3.68 10.20 -4.25
C PHE A 299 -2.19 10.54 -4.39
N LEU A 300 -1.77 10.91 -5.61
CA LEU A 300 -0.40 11.30 -5.89
C LEU A 300 -0.01 12.56 -5.09
N LEU A 301 -0.88 13.56 -5.05
CA LEU A 301 -0.65 14.78 -4.28
C LEU A 301 -0.59 14.49 -2.77
N ALA A 302 -1.46 13.63 -2.23
CA ALA A 302 -1.44 13.21 -0.83
C ALA A 302 -0.13 12.50 -0.48
N SER A 303 0.39 11.65 -1.37
CA SER A 303 1.68 10.98 -1.21
C SER A 303 2.84 11.95 -1.08
N PHE A 304 2.85 13.06 -1.85
CA PHE A 304 3.90 14.07 -1.79
C PHE A 304 3.72 15.08 -0.66
N LEU A 305 2.51 15.58 -0.47
CA LEU A 305 2.22 16.69 0.44
C LEU A 305 1.84 16.24 1.84
N LYS A 306 1.55 14.94 2.02
CA LYS A 306 1.18 14.33 3.30
C LYS A 306 0.00 15.03 4.00
N TYR A 307 -0.95 15.60 3.23
CA TYR A 307 -2.13 16.24 3.82
C TYR A 307 -3.14 15.20 4.32
N ASN A 308 -3.98 15.59 5.25
CA ASN A 308 -4.98 14.71 5.83
C ASN A 308 -6.06 14.34 4.80
N THR A 309 -6.23 13.04 4.52
CA THR A 309 -7.26 12.51 3.63
C THR A 309 -8.39 11.83 4.38
N GLY A 310 -8.16 11.45 5.64
CA GLY A 310 -9.12 10.71 6.45
C GLY A 310 -8.86 10.83 7.95
N TYR A 311 -9.57 10.01 8.70
CA TYR A 311 -9.56 9.95 10.17
C TYR A 311 -10.24 8.66 10.65
N VAL A 312 -10.25 8.41 11.96
CA VAL A 312 -10.98 7.27 12.56
C VAL A 312 -12.38 7.71 12.98
N LEU A 313 -13.36 6.83 12.77
CA LEU A 313 -14.73 6.94 13.23
C LEU A 313 -14.96 5.97 14.40
N LEU A 314 -15.70 6.39 15.41
CA LEU A 314 -16.28 5.52 16.42
C LEU A 314 -17.77 5.32 16.08
N TRP A 315 -18.18 4.07 15.94
CA TRP A 315 -19.58 3.71 15.90
C TRP A 315 -20.07 3.19 17.24
N GLU A 316 -21.20 3.70 17.71
CA GLU A 316 -21.89 3.22 18.90
C GLU A 316 -23.36 2.99 18.56
N LYS A 317 -23.94 1.89 19.05
CA LYS A 317 -25.34 1.60 18.84
C LYS A 317 -26.22 2.76 19.34
N ASN A 318 -27.19 3.19 18.54
CA ASN A 318 -28.11 4.32 18.77
C ASN A 318 -27.48 5.73 18.72
N LYS A 319 -26.18 5.87 18.54
CA LYS A 319 -25.51 7.15 18.32
C LYS A 319 -25.01 7.31 16.89
N GLY A 320 -24.74 6.18 16.21
CA GLY A 320 -24.13 6.16 14.89
C GLY A 320 -22.64 6.49 14.93
N PHE A 321 -22.11 6.97 13.80
CA PHE A 321 -20.69 7.28 13.64
C PHE A 321 -20.34 8.67 14.16
N THR A 322 -19.26 8.76 14.92
CA THR A 322 -18.66 10.02 15.40
C THR A 322 -17.18 10.04 15.10
N LYS A 323 -16.64 11.17 14.66
CA LYS A 323 -15.21 11.34 14.41
C LYS A 323 -14.42 11.30 15.71
N VAL A 324 -13.28 10.60 15.69
CA VAL A 324 -12.30 10.58 16.79
C VAL A 324 -11.23 11.63 16.55
N GLU A 325 -11.17 12.63 17.42
CA GLU A 325 -10.22 13.72 17.30
C GLU A 325 -8.76 13.26 17.52
N GLY A 326 -7.84 13.84 16.76
CA GLY A 326 -6.39 13.52 16.84
C GLY A 326 -5.98 12.31 16.01
N THR A 327 -6.90 11.72 15.22
CA THR A 327 -6.64 10.59 14.33
C THR A 327 -6.50 10.99 12.87
N GLU A 328 -6.61 12.29 12.56
CA GLU A 328 -6.53 12.80 11.20
C GLU A 328 -5.14 12.58 10.60
N GLY A 329 -5.08 12.11 9.37
CA GLY A 329 -3.82 11.89 8.68
C GLY A 329 -3.94 11.63 7.19
N ALA A 330 -2.78 11.51 6.55
CA ALA A 330 -2.73 11.10 5.15
C ALA A 330 -2.89 9.58 5.07
N MET A 331 -4.07 9.16 4.66
CA MET A 331 -4.46 7.77 4.45
C MET A 331 -4.40 6.93 5.75
N PRO A 332 -5.29 7.22 6.73
CA PRO A 332 -5.46 6.34 7.89
C PRO A 332 -5.79 4.93 7.40
N ASN A 333 -5.03 3.95 7.90
CA ASN A 333 -5.09 2.56 7.45
C ASN A 333 -5.37 1.67 8.68
N GLY A 334 -4.45 0.80 9.07
CA GLY A 334 -4.61 -0.10 10.19
C GLY A 334 -4.85 0.61 11.53
N ILE A 335 -5.72 0.04 12.35
CA ILE A 335 -6.05 0.55 13.69
C ILE A 335 -6.14 -0.58 14.70
N ALA A 336 -5.78 -0.33 15.95
CA ALA A 336 -6.07 -1.23 17.05
C ALA A 336 -6.31 -0.46 18.34
N TYR A 337 -7.33 -0.87 19.09
CA TYR A 337 -7.71 -0.27 20.33
C TYR A 337 -7.46 -1.19 21.52
N ASP A 338 -6.69 -0.71 22.48
CA ASP A 338 -6.55 -1.37 23.77
C ASP A 338 -7.54 -0.76 24.76
N GLU A 339 -8.60 -1.51 25.06
CA GLU A 339 -9.66 -1.08 25.98
C GLU A 339 -9.19 -0.99 27.44
N GLU A 340 -8.14 -1.73 27.84
CA GLU A 340 -7.68 -1.75 29.25
C GLU A 340 -6.94 -0.45 29.61
N ILE A 341 -6.24 0.13 28.65
CA ILE A 341 -5.46 1.35 28.86
C ILE A 341 -6.05 2.58 28.14
N ASP A 342 -7.16 2.40 27.41
CA ASP A 342 -7.83 3.43 26.60
C ASP A 342 -6.88 4.09 25.61
N ILE A 343 -6.20 3.28 24.79
CA ILE A 343 -5.32 3.78 23.72
C ILE A 343 -5.73 3.20 22.38
N LEU A 344 -5.99 4.07 21.42
CA LEU A 344 -6.20 3.77 20.03
C LEU A 344 -4.92 4.08 19.25
N TYR A 345 -4.37 3.08 18.59
CA TYR A 345 -3.24 3.19 17.67
C TYR A 345 -3.78 3.29 16.25
N VAL A 346 -3.22 4.22 15.47
CA VAL A 346 -3.63 4.47 14.09
C VAL A 346 -2.38 4.65 13.24
N VAL A 347 -2.25 3.92 12.18
CA VAL A 347 -1.22 4.16 11.18
C VAL A 347 -1.75 5.04 10.05
N HIS A 348 -0.91 5.93 9.56
CA HIS A 348 -1.19 6.74 8.38
C HIS A 348 -0.23 6.33 7.27
N ASN A 349 -0.73 5.56 6.31
CA ASN A 349 0.08 4.92 5.28
C ASN A 349 0.87 5.95 4.46
N LEU A 350 0.19 6.90 3.81
CA LEU A 350 0.86 8.00 3.09
C LEU A 350 1.49 9.05 4.03
N GLY A 351 1.06 9.08 5.29
CA GLY A 351 1.58 9.99 6.30
C GLY A 351 2.91 9.58 6.90
N ASP A 352 3.37 8.34 6.63
CA ASP A 352 4.60 7.76 7.19
C ASP A 352 4.64 7.86 8.72
N GLN A 353 3.54 7.51 9.40
CA GLN A 353 3.47 7.67 10.86
C GLN A 353 2.53 6.69 11.54
N LEU A 354 2.83 6.39 12.79
CA LEU A 354 1.91 5.80 13.75
C LEU A 354 1.59 6.83 14.81
N VAL A 355 0.31 6.99 15.13
CA VAL A 355 -0.17 7.84 16.22
C VAL A 355 -0.86 6.98 17.28
N ALA A 356 -0.70 7.37 18.55
CA ALA A 356 -1.43 6.81 19.68
C ALA A 356 -2.28 7.92 20.31
N VAL A 357 -3.58 7.69 20.43
CA VAL A 357 -4.53 8.65 21.00
C VAL A 357 -5.30 8.04 22.15
N LYS A 358 -5.71 8.86 23.12
CA LYS A 358 -6.74 8.50 24.11
C LYS A 358 -8.09 9.05 23.66
N PRO A 359 -8.95 8.22 23.07
CA PRO A 359 -10.19 8.71 22.46
C PRO A 359 -11.15 9.31 23.50
N ASN A 360 -11.25 8.75 24.70
CA ASN A 360 -12.11 9.30 25.75
C ASN A 360 -11.63 10.63 26.33
N GLU A 361 -10.35 10.98 26.15
CA GLU A 361 -9.78 12.25 26.59
C GLU A 361 -9.55 13.24 25.43
N ASN A 362 -9.84 12.84 24.19
CA ASN A 362 -9.51 13.57 22.95
C ASN A 362 -8.04 14.03 22.94
N ARG A 363 -7.11 13.14 23.31
CA ARG A 363 -5.72 13.50 23.56
C ARG A 363 -4.75 12.65 22.74
N LEU A 364 -3.96 13.29 21.89
CA LEU A 364 -2.81 12.67 21.26
C LEU A 364 -1.73 12.38 22.32
N LEU A 365 -1.29 11.13 22.41
CA LEU A 365 -0.26 10.68 23.35
C LEU A 365 1.13 10.67 22.71
N ALA A 366 1.23 10.07 21.53
CA ALA A 366 2.49 9.88 20.83
C ALA A 366 2.29 9.90 19.32
N LYS A 367 3.38 10.22 18.63
CA LYS A 367 3.49 10.16 17.18
C LYS A 367 4.92 9.76 16.83
N ILE A 368 5.05 8.67 16.09
CA ILE A 368 6.35 8.19 15.61
C ILE A 368 6.36 8.09 14.08
N HIS A 369 7.54 8.18 13.51
CA HIS A 369 7.74 8.01 12.08
C HIS A 369 7.94 6.54 11.75
N LEU A 370 7.11 6.02 10.83
CA LEU A 370 7.24 4.70 10.20
C LEU A 370 6.94 4.89 8.70
N SER A 371 7.82 4.46 7.83
CA SER A 371 7.64 4.63 6.39
C SER A 371 6.59 3.67 5.85
N GLY A 372 5.53 4.19 5.21
CA GLY A 372 4.47 3.42 4.57
C GLY A 372 3.82 2.36 5.47
N PRO A 373 3.41 2.66 6.74
CA PRO A 373 2.82 1.66 7.61
C PRO A 373 1.43 1.28 7.08
N ASP A 374 1.10 -0.03 7.17
CA ASP A 374 -0.16 -0.58 6.67
C ASP A 374 -1.05 -1.04 7.82
N ASN A 375 -1.21 -2.34 8.11
CA ASN A 375 -1.99 -2.78 9.24
C ASN A 375 -1.13 -2.94 10.52
N LEU A 376 -1.80 -2.95 11.67
CA LEU A 376 -1.19 -3.17 12.97
C LEU A 376 -2.03 -4.11 13.84
N ILE A 377 -1.34 -4.89 14.67
CA ILE A 377 -1.97 -5.83 15.61
C ILE A 377 -1.39 -5.61 17.01
N LEU A 378 -2.27 -5.63 18.02
CA LEU A 378 -1.88 -5.65 19.42
C LEU A 378 -1.74 -7.09 19.91
N LYS A 379 -0.55 -7.45 20.39
CA LYS A 379 -0.31 -8.76 20.99
C LYS A 379 0.80 -8.71 22.03
N ASP A 380 0.56 -9.33 23.17
CA ASP A 380 1.55 -9.53 24.26
C ASP A 380 2.27 -8.23 24.68
N LYS A 381 1.52 -7.12 24.78
CA LYS A 381 2.00 -5.76 25.10
C LYS A 381 2.93 -5.17 24.04
N SER A 382 2.88 -5.69 22.83
CA SER A 382 3.57 -5.15 21.66
C SER A 382 2.56 -4.68 20.61
N VAL A 383 2.94 -3.65 19.86
CA VAL A 383 2.29 -3.21 18.64
C VAL A 383 3.10 -3.76 17.47
N TRP A 384 2.51 -4.68 16.73
CA TRP A 384 3.11 -5.25 15.52
C TRP A 384 2.61 -4.49 14.31
N VAL A 385 3.51 -3.93 13.51
CA VAL A 385 3.17 -3.07 12.37
C VAL A 385 3.89 -3.58 11.14
N THR A 386 3.16 -3.77 10.05
CA THR A 386 3.76 -3.93 8.72
C THR A 386 4.04 -2.57 8.10
N THR A 387 5.11 -2.46 7.35
CA THR A 387 5.45 -1.27 6.56
C THR A 387 5.79 -1.65 5.13
N LEU A 388 5.30 -0.86 4.20
CA LEU A 388 5.56 -1.02 2.78
C LEU A 388 6.85 -0.26 2.44
N ASP A 389 7.95 -0.99 2.25
CA ASP A 389 9.28 -0.42 1.99
C ASP A 389 9.44 -0.03 0.50
N HIS A 390 8.41 0.57 -0.08
CA HIS A 390 8.36 1.02 -1.48
C HIS A 390 7.51 2.29 -1.61
N GLU A 391 7.62 2.96 -2.74
CA GLU A 391 6.82 4.14 -3.07
C GLU A 391 5.59 3.76 -3.92
N ILE A 392 4.57 4.62 -3.93
CA ILE A 392 3.38 4.43 -4.78
C ILE A 392 3.75 4.18 -6.24
N LEU A 393 4.82 4.85 -6.72
CA LEU A 393 5.26 4.68 -8.10
C LEU A 393 5.74 3.25 -8.38
N ASP A 394 6.34 2.56 -7.40
CA ASP A 394 6.76 1.17 -7.54
C ASP A 394 5.57 0.24 -7.63
N LEU A 395 4.56 0.46 -6.80
CA LEU A 395 3.31 -0.29 -6.86
C LEU A 395 2.69 -0.18 -8.26
N ILE A 396 2.62 1.04 -8.81
CA ILE A 396 2.06 1.30 -10.14
C ILE A 396 2.91 0.67 -11.26
N LEU A 397 4.24 0.72 -11.16
CA LEU A 397 5.13 0.27 -12.22
C LEU A 397 5.45 -1.23 -12.15
N GLU A 398 5.49 -1.81 -10.96
CA GLU A 398 5.98 -3.18 -10.72
C GLU A 398 4.88 -4.18 -10.32
N CYS A 399 3.76 -3.71 -9.79
CA CYS A 399 2.65 -4.54 -9.35
C CYS A 399 1.39 -4.30 -10.19
N GLY A 400 1.44 -4.65 -11.48
CA GLY A 400 0.25 -4.62 -12.32
C GLY A 400 -0.71 -5.77 -11.98
N VAL A 401 -1.99 -5.59 -12.29
CA VAL A 401 -3.08 -6.58 -12.07
C VAL A 401 -2.83 -7.94 -12.73
N GLU A 402 -1.93 -8.00 -13.70
CA GLU A 402 -1.53 -9.23 -14.37
C GLU A 402 -0.59 -10.12 -13.54
N TYR A 403 0.00 -9.62 -12.46
CA TYR A 403 0.82 -10.40 -11.54
C TYR A 403 -0.05 -11.11 -10.52
N ILE A 404 0.23 -12.38 -10.29
CA ILE A 404 -0.47 -13.20 -9.30
C ILE A 404 -0.13 -12.74 -7.88
N THR A 405 1.11 -12.31 -7.69
CA THR A 405 1.61 -11.77 -6.42
C THR A 405 2.62 -10.66 -6.68
N CYS A 406 2.64 -9.69 -5.80
CA CYS A 406 3.55 -8.56 -5.83
C CYS A 406 4.71 -8.79 -4.85
N ASN A 407 5.96 -8.70 -5.35
CA ASN A 407 7.17 -9.01 -4.57
C ASN A 407 7.85 -7.76 -3.99
N LEU A 408 7.14 -6.63 -3.88
CA LEU A 408 7.71 -5.41 -3.33
C LEU A 408 8.16 -5.61 -1.87
N PRO A 409 9.27 -4.97 -1.47
CA PRO A 409 9.84 -5.13 -0.14
C PRO A 409 8.92 -4.57 0.94
N PHE A 410 9.03 -5.16 2.12
CA PHE A 410 8.30 -4.76 3.32
C PHE A 410 9.14 -4.99 4.58
N SER A 411 8.74 -4.37 5.67
CA SER A 411 9.29 -4.65 7.00
C SER A 411 8.18 -4.92 8.01
N ILE A 412 8.52 -5.64 9.06
CA ILE A 412 7.69 -5.90 10.22
C ILE A 412 8.37 -5.23 11.40
N TYR A 413 7.65 -4.39 12.12
CA TYR A 413 8.13 -3.75 13.34
C TYR A 413 7.39 -4.35 14.54
N GLU A 414 8.14 -4.68 15.58
CA GLU A 414 7.60 -4.85 16.92
C GLU A 414 7.97 -3.62 17.73
N LEU A 415 6.95 -2.98 18.32
CA LEU A 415 7.09 -1.79 19.14
C LEU A 415 6.56 -2.07 20.55
N ASP A 416 7.23 -1.59 21.56
CA ASP A 416 6.67 -1.59 22.92
C ASP A 416 5.37 -0.78 22.95
N GLN A 417 4.31 -1.34 23.51
CA GLN A 417 2.97 -0.77 23.48
C GLN A 417 2.87 0.62 24.15
N PHE A 418 3.69 0.89 25.15
CA PHE A 418 3.60 2.14 25.92
C PHE A 418 4.56 3.23 25.43
N SER A 419 5.80 2.85 25.17
CA SER A 419 6.84 3.80 24.73
C SER A 419 6.87 4.00 23.21
N LEU A 420 6.31 3.05 22.44
CA LEU A 420 6.44 2.93 20.99
C LEU A 420 7.90 2.83 20.51
N GLU A 421 8.81 2.46 21.41
CA GLU A 421 10.18 2.16 21.03
C GLU A 421 10.26 0.85 20.27
N GLN A 422 11.05 0.84 19.21
CA GLN A 422 11.26 -0.35 18.41
C GLN A 422 12.04 -1.40 19.20
N THR A 423 11.43 -2.58 19.40
CA THR A 423 12.08 -3.74 20.03
C THR A 423 12.66 -4.68 18.99
N GLN A 424 11.97 -4.87 17.86
CA GLN A 424 12.42 -5.71 16.76
C GLN A 424 12.06 -5.10 15.39
N ARG A 425 12.85 -5.42 14.37
CA ARG A 425 12.56 -5.18 12.96
C ARG A 425 13.01 -6.33 12.10
N ILE A 426 12.12 -6.87 11.28
CA ILE A 426 12.40 -7.88 10.25
C ILE A 426 12.14 -7.22 8.89
N SER A 427 13.16 -7.13 8.03
CA SER A 427 13.02 -6.56 6.68
C SER A 427 13.15 -7.65 5.63
N ILE A 428 12.18 -7.76 4.76
CA ILE A 428 12.10 -8.75 3.69
C ILE A 428 12.20 -8.02 2.34
N LYS A 429 13.22 -8.41 1.58
CA LYS A 429 13.53 -7.89 0.24
C LYS A 429 13.89 -9.05 -0.65
N ASN A 430 13.62 -8.93 -1.95
CA ASN A 430 13.96 -9.98 -2.92
C ASN A 430 13.49 -11.35 -2.42
N SER A 431 12.19 -11.52 -2.25
CA SER A 431 11.54 -12.71 -1.75
C SER A 431 10.38 -13.11 -2.67
N VAL A 432 9.94 -14.36 -2.57
CA VAL A 432 8.77 -14.91 -3.27
C VAL A 432 7.44 -14.41 -2.70
N PHE A 433 7.50 -13.63 -1.63
CA PHE A 433 6.37 -12.94 -1.01
C PHE A 433 6.74 -11.48 -0.76
N GLY A 434 5.83 -10.57 -0.97
CA GLY A 434 6.03 -9.14 -0.74
C GLY A 434 4.73 -8.42 -0.47
N LEU A 435 4.80 -7.11 -0.30
CA LEU A 435 3.64 -6.25 -0.09
C LEU A 435 2.79 -6.75 1.10
N ALA A 436 3.45 -7.13 2.21
CA ALA A 436 2.73 -7.60 3.38
C ALA A 436 1.91 -6.47 3.99
N THR A 437 0.60 -6.69 4.13
CA THR A 437 -0.34 -5.75 4.76
C THR A 437 -0.46 -5.99 6.25
N VAL A 438 -0.43 -7.24 6.70
CA VAL A 438 -0.63 -7.62 8.10
C VAL A 438 0.44 -8.59 8.58
N ALA A 439 0.82 -8.51 9.85
CA ALA A 439 1.74 -9.41 10.54
C ALA A 439 1.15 -9.87 11.87
N LEU A 440 0.73 -11.14 11.95
CA LEU A 440 0.16 -11.73 13.15
C LEU A 440 1.12 -12.74 13.77
N PRO A 441 1.76 -12.43 14.91
CA PRO A 441 2.62 -13.38 15.62
C PRO A 441 1.80 -14.52 16.24
N ILE A 442 2.19 -15.76 15.97
CA ILE A 442 1.61 -16.96 16.57
C ILE A 442 2.76 -17.89 16.90
N GLU A 443 2.96 -18.16 18.20
CA GLU A 443 4.09 -18.96 18.72
C GLU A 443 5.45 -18.42 18.25
N ASP A 444 6.21 -19.21 17.50
CA ASP A 444 7.55 -18.89 16.97
C ASP A 444 7.51 -18.33 15.53
N LYS A 445 6.32 -18.13 14.96
CA LYS A 445 6.12 -17.64 13.61
C LYS A 445 5.29 -16.36 13.57
N ILE A 446 5.57 -15.52 12.58
CA ILE A 446 4.70 -14.40 12.21
C ILE A 446 4.01 -14.77 10.91
N TRP A 447 2.67 -14.79 10.94
CA TRP A 447 1.84 -14.99 9.76
C TRP A 447 1.62 -13.68 9.05
N LEU A 448 1.72 -13.69 7.72
CA LEU A 448 1.71 -12.51 6.86
C LEU A 448 0.61 -12.62 5.82
N GLY A 449 -0.21 -11.58 5.71
CA GLY A 449 -1.16 -11.38 4.63
C GLY A 449 -0.65 -10.35 3.62
N SER A 450 -1.33 -10.23 2.48
CA SER A 450 -1.04 -9.25 1.42
C SER A 450 -2.29 -9.02 0.56
N PHE A 451 -2.63 -7.77 0.29
CA PHE A 451 -3.80 -7.46 -0.55
C PHE A 451 -3.60 -7.81 -2.04
N HIS A 452 -2.40 -8.13 -2.46
CA HIS A 452 -2.09 -8.50 -3.84
C HIS A 452 -1.21 -9.77 -3.88
N SER A 453 -1.80 -10.91 -3.56
CA SER A 453 -1.10 -12.18 -3.53
C SER A 453 -2.05 -13.37 -3.67
N ASP A 454 -1.56 -14.48 -4.21
CA ASP A 454 -2.23 -15.78 -4.22
C ASP A 454 -1.84 -16.64 -3.01
N ARG A 455 -1.10 -16.05 -2.05
CA ARG A 455 -0.49 -16.79 -0.94
C ARG A 455 -0.49 -16.02 0.36
N ILE A 456 -0.53 -16.78 1.44
CA ILE A 456 -0.18 -16.36 2.78
C ILE A 456 1.25 -16.82 3.07
N ALA A 457 1.97 -16.13 3.95
CA ALA A 457 3.35 -16.48 4.26
C ALA A 457 3.62 -16.55 5.76
N THR A 458 4.73 -17.19 6.15
CA THR A 458 5.27 -17.13 7.52
C THR A 458 6.75 -16.78 7.52
N VAL A 459 7.16 -16.03 8.55
CA VAL A 459 8.57 -15.80 8.89
C VAL A 459 8.81 -16.22 10.34
N GLN A 460 10.05 -16.57 10.67
CA GLN A 460 10.41 -16.92 12.05
C GLN A 460 10.54 -15.65 12.90
N THR A 461 10.03 -15.69 14.12
CA THR A 461 10.39 -14.73 15.18
C THR A 461 11.77 -15.13 15.69
N ASN A 462 12.84 -14.46 15.31
CA ASN A 462 14.17 -14.77 15.83
C ASN A 462 14.34 -14.41 17.30
#